data_d767d18d7fa7b9c11e3a30baed3df592
#
_entry.id   d767d18d7fa7b9c11e3a30baed3df592
#
_cell.length_a   1.000
_cell.length_b   1.000
_cell.length_c   1.000
_cell.angle_alpha   90.00
_cell.angle_beta   90.00
_cell.angle_gamma   90.00
#
_symmetry.space_group_name_H-M   'P 1'
#
loop_
_entity.id
_entity.type
_entity.pdbx_description
1 polymer ?
#
loop_
_entity_poly.entity_id
_entity_poly.type
_entity_poly.pdbx_seq_one_letter_code
_entity_poly.pdbx_strand_id
1 'polypeptide(L)'
;MTVAPGLKKAAVLCVLRHADAFLLLQRLKPPHQGLFTPVGGKLDPYESPQQAAFREVQEETGLQPLEMVWRGMLVETSPVDYNWISFVFEAHIERVPPPACSEGTLVWVEKAELAVVPTPLTDHFIYEYLLANRPFQFDATYDATLRPLVMREELQGLSLPLIS
;
A
#
# COMPACT_ATOMS: atom_id res chain seq x y z
N MET A 1 -14.08 15.26 9.28
CA MET A 1 -13.92 14.78 10.68
C MET A 1 -12.45 14.50 10.93
N THR A 2 -11.88 15.11 11.94
CA THR A 2 -10.49 14.90 12.32
C THR A 2 -10.40 13.74 13.31
N VAL A 3 -9.44 12.87 13.08
CA VAL A 3 -9.10 11.78 14.01
C VAL A 3 -8.16 12.35 15.06
N ALA A 4 -8.39 12.05 16.33
CA ALA A 4 -7.52 12.52 17.41
C ALA A 4 -6.08 12.00 17.20
N PRO A 5 -5.07 12.79 17.57
CA PRO A 5 -3.68 12.35 17.48
C PRO A 5 -3.46 11.00 18.18
N GLY A 6 -2.74 10.11 17.53
CA GLY A 6 -2.44 8.77 18.05
C GLY A 6 -3.50 7.71 17.76
N LEU A 7 -4.72 8.08 17.40
CA LEU A 7 -5.70 7.12 16.93
C LEU A 7 -5.40 6.68 15.50
N LYS A 8 -5.78 5.44 15.19
CA LYS A 8 -5.59 4.88 13.86
C LYS A 8 -6.55 5.51 12.86
N LYS A 9 -6.02 5.91 11.71
CA LYS A 9 -6.80 6.26 10.52
C LYS A 9 -6.96 5.04 9.65
N ALA A 10 -8.11 4.88 9.02
CA ALA A 10 -8.38 3.76 8.12
C ALA A 10 -8.11 4.17 6.66
N ALA A 11 -7.41 3.30 5.93
CA ALA A 11 -7.08 3.53 4.54
C ALA A 11 -7.10 2.23 3.74
N VAL A 12 -7.00 2.35 2.42
CA VAL A 12 -6.81 1.23 1.51
C VAL A 12 -5.51 1.41 0.73
N LEU A 13 -4.85 0.31 0.43
CA LEU A 13 -3.75 0.21 -0.52
C LEU A 13 -4.18 -0.78 -1.59
N CYS A 14 -4.10 -0.36 -2.85
CA CYS A 14 -4.61 -1.13 -3.98
C CYS A 14 -3.47 -1.46 -4.93
N VAL A 15 -3.08 -2.73 -4.98
CA VAL A 15 -2.02 -3.21 -5.86
C VAL A 15 -2.64 -3.64 -7.18
N LEU A 16 -2.37 -2.89 -8.23
CA LEU A 16 -2.80 -3.19 -9.58
C LEU A 16 -1.71 -4.00 -10.27
N ARG A 17 -2.08 -5.12 -10.85
CA ARG A 17 -1.12 -6.13 -11.27
C ARG A 17 -1.48 -6.75 -12.60
N HIS A 18 -0.48 -6.99 -13.44
CA HIS A 18 -0.58 -7.81 -14.64
C HIS A 18 0.54 -8.85 -14.59
N ALA A 19 0.19 -10.12 -14.46
CA ALA A 19 1.14 -11.20 -14.19
C ALA A 19 2.05 -10.83 -12.99
N ASP A 20 3.36 -10.74 -13.17
CA ASP A 20 4.31 -10.36 -12.12
C ASP A 20 4.73 -8.88 -12.18
N ALA A 21 4.06 -8.06 -12.99
CA ALA A 21 4.28 -6.62 -13.05
C ALA A 21 3.25 -5.88 -12.22
N PHE A 22 3.68 -4.83 -11.50
CA PHE A 22 2.82 -3.98 -10.70
C PHE A 22 2.75 -2.57 -11.28
N LEU A 23 1.55 -2.00 -11.35
CA LEU A 23 1.36 -0.60 -11.69
C LEU A 23 1.46 0.23 -10.42
N LEU A 24 2.61 0.86 -10.19
CA LEU A 24 2.90 1.60 -8.97
C LEU A 24 2.94 3.09 -9.22
N LEU A 25 2.68 3.84 -8.16
CA LEU A 25 2.73 5.30 -8.16
C LEU A 25 4.05 5.76 -7.56
N GLN A 26 4.85 6.47 -8.36
CA GLN A 26 5.98 7.23 -7.82
C GLN A 26 5.45 8.57 -7.31
N ARG A 27 5.46 8.75 -5.99
CA ARG A 27 4.80 9.87 -5.34
C ARG A 27 5.55 11.18 -5.56
N LEU A 28 4.78 12.26 -5.80
CA LEU A 28 5.33 13.63 -5.91
C LEU A 28 5.45 14.32 -4.55
N LYS A 29 4.65 13.91 -3.56
CA LYS A 29 4.51 14.61 -2.28
C LYS A 29 4.75 13.70 -1.08
N PRO A 30 5.13 14.26 0.10
CA PRO A 30 5.16 13.51 1.35
C PRO A 30 3.75 12.99 1.70
N PRO A 31 3.63 11.90 2.49
CA PRO A 31 4.72 11.03 2.87
C PRO A 31 5.22 10.20 1.69
N HIS A 32 6.43 9.65 1.81
CA HIS A 32 7.05 8.78 0.80
C HIS A 32 7.33 9.46 -0.55
N GLN A 33 7.65 10.75 -0.54
CA GLN A 33 7.99 11.49 -1.76
C GLN A 33 9.14 10.80 -2.53
N GLY A 34 8.94 10.59 -3.83
CA GLY A 34 9.91 9.90 -4.69
C GLY A 34 9.89 8.38 -4.60
N LEU A 35 9.15 7.80 -3.65
CA LEU A 35 9.05 6.35 -3.49
C LEU A 35 7.91 5.78 -4.34
N PHE A 36 8.05 4.52 -4.71
CA PHE A 36 7.03 3.76 -5.43
C PHE A 36 6.10 3.08 -4.42
N THR A 37 4.81 3.37 -4.52
CA THR A 37 3.79 2.84 -3.62
C THR A 37 2.58 2.34 -4.41
N PRO A 38 1.73 1.47 -3.83
CA PRO A 38 0.42 1.22 -4.40
C PRO A 38 -0.42 2.51 -4.43
N VAL A 39 -1.41 2.55 -5.29
CA VAL A 39 -2.44 3.58 -5.22
C VAL A 39 -3.33 3.33 -4.00
N GLY A 40 -3.98 4.34 -3.47
CA GLY A 40 -4.85 4.20 -2.31
C GLY A 40 -5.12 5.52 -1.61
N GLY A 41 -5.81 5.46 -0.51
CA GLY A 41 -6.17 6.63 0.26
C GLY A 41 -7.07 6.28 1.44
N LYS A 42 -7.53 7.32 2.15
CA LYS A 42 -8.39 7.17 3.32
C LYS A 42 -9.79 6.72 2.92
N LEU A 43 -10.44 5.99 3.83
CA LEU A 43 -11.87 5.73 3.70
C LEU A 43 -12.66 7.02 3.90
N ASP A 44 -13.68 7.23 3.07
CA ASP A 44 -14.68 8.26 3.29
C ASP A 44 -15.69 7.83 4.37
N PRO A 45 -16.37 8.77 5.03
CA PRO A 45 -17.44 8.41 5.96
C PRO A 45 -18.48 7.47 5.32
N TYR A 46 -18.87 6.46 6.08
CA TYR A 46 -19.88 5.45 5.69
C TYR A 46 -19.44 4.52 4.54
N GLU A 47 -18.19 4.58 4.13
CA GLU A 47 -17.65 3.78 3.03
C GLU A 47 -17.04 2.48 3.58
N SER A 48 -17.30 1.35 2.91
CA SER A 48 -16.58 0.12 3.23
C SER A 48 -15.17 0.15 2.64
N PRO A 49 -14.23 -0.67 3.15
CA PRO A 49 -12.90 -0.76 2.55
C PRO A 49 -12.94 -1.12 1.06
N GLN A 50 -13.82 -2.03 0.64
CA GLN A 50 -13.92 -2.40 -0.76
C GLN A 50 -14.43 -1.25 -1.63
N GLN A 51 -15.43 -0.50 -1.15
CA GLN A 51 -15.91 0.70 -1.85
C GLN A 51 -14.78 1.74 -2.00
N ALA A 52 -14.03 1.95 -0.93
CA ALA A 52 -12.87 2.86 -0.95
C ALA A 52 -11.83 2.42 -1.97
N ALA A 53 -11.54 1.12 -2.05
CA ALA A 53 -10.57 0.58 -2.98
C ALA A 53 -10.96 0.85 -4.45
N PHE A 54 -12.21 0.60 -4.82
CA PHE A 54 -12.69 0.90 -6.16
C PHE A 54 -12.67 2.39 -6.46
N ARG A 55 -13.11 3.22 -5.51
CA ARG A 55 -13.13 4.69 -5.66
C ARG A 55 -11.72 5.24 -5.85
N GLU A 56 -10.78 4.88 -4.99
CA GLU A 56 -9.40 5.36 -5.06
C GLU A 56 -8.70 4.95 -6.37
N VAL A 57 -8.90 3.71 -6.81
CA VAL A 57 -8.33 3.25 -8.08
C VAL A 57 -8.90 4.09 -9.23
N GLN A 58 -10.21 4.34 -9.25
CA GLN A 58 -10.83 5.14 -10.30
C GLN A 58 -10.33 6.60 -10.26
N GLU A 59 -10.27 7.21 -9.08
CA GLU A 59 -9.82 8.60 -8.92
C GLU A 59 -8.35 8.79 -9.35
N GLU A 60 -7.47 7.87 -8.97
CA GLU A 60 -6.04 8.01 -9.21
C GLU A 60 -5.60 7.50 -10.59
N THR A 61 -6.31 6.53 -11.16
CA THR A 61 -5.89 5.89 -12.41
C THR A 61 -6.91 5.99 -13.55
N GLY A 62 -8.17 6.25 -13.25
CA GLY A 62 -9.24 6.16 -14.22
C GLY A 62 -9.67 4.73 -14.56
N LEU A 63 -9.02 3.72 -14.00
CA LEU A 63 -9.31 2.32 -14.27
C LEU A 63 -10.47 1.82 -13.41
N GLN A 64 -11.19 0.83 -13.94
CA GLN A 64 -12.31 0.18 -13.25
C GLN A 64 -12.09 -1.34 -13.26
N PRO A 65 -11.32 -1.89 -12.32
CA PRO A 65 -11.11 -3.33 -12.24
C PRO A 65 -12.43 -4.07 -12.04
N LEU A 66 -12.57 -5.26 -12.61
CA LEU A 66 -13.76 -6.10 -12.44
C LEU A 66 -13.83 -6.68 -11.02
N GLU A 67 -12.67 -6.99 -10.44
CA GLU A 67 -12.58 -7.54 -9.09
C GLU A 67 -11.52 -6.79 -8.28
N MET A 68 -11.78 -6.67 -6.99
CA MET A 68 -10.85 -6.12 -6.02
C MET A 68 -10.81 -7.09 -4.84
N VAL A 69 -9.72 -7.84 -4.73
CA VAL A 69 -9.59 -8.92 -3.76
C VAL A 69 -8.82 -8.44 -2.53
N TRP A 70 -9.42 -8.57 -1.35
CA TRP A 70 -8.71 -8.28 -0.10
C TRP A 70 -7.62 -9.33 0.13
N ARG A 71 -6.39 -8.88 0.38
CA ARG A 71 -5.22 -9.75 0.51
C ARG A 71 -4.62 -9.76 1.90
N GLY A 72 -4.76 -8.68 2.64
CA GLY A 72 -4.21 -8.57 3.98
C GLY A 72 -4.38 -7.19 4.58
N MET A 73 -3.73 -6.99 5.72
CA MET A 73 -3.75 -5.74 6.47
C MET A 73 -2.35 -5.29 6.82
N LEU A 74 -2.17 -3.97 6.82
CA LEU A 74 -0.98 -3.32 7.35
C LEU A 74 -1.41 -2.39 8.48
N VAL A 75 -0.89 -2.63 9.69
CA VAL A 75 -1.10 -1.77 10.85
C VAL A 75 0.21 -1.03 11.13
N GLU A 76 0.15 0.29 11.17
CA GLU A 76 1.32 1.13 11.41
C GLU A 76 1.12 1.94 12.67
N THR A 77 2.10 1.91 13.57
CA THR A 77 2.07 2.57 14.87
C THR A 77 3.32 3.41 15.06
N SER A 78 3.13 4.68 15.43
CA SER A 78 4.22 5.59 15.75
C SER A 78 3.86 6.47 16.94
N PRO A 79 4.86 7.13 17.60
CA PRO A 79 4.60 8.09 18.67
C PRO A 79 4.23 9.49 18.13
N VAL A 80 4.09 9.64 16.81
CA VAL A 80 3.72 10.90 16.16
C VAL A 80 2.39 10.71 15.42
N ASP A 81 1.93 11.70 14.66
CA ASP A 81 0.67 11.61 13.92
C ASP A 81 0.83 10.80 12.62
N TYR A 82 1.23 9.54 12.77
CA TYR A 82 1.33 8.57 11.69
C TYR A 82 0.91 7.21 12.22
N ASN A 83 -0.40 6.98 12.24
CA ASN A 83 -1.00 5.77 12.80
C ASN A 83 -2.12 5.31 11.87
N TRP A 84 -1.95 4.12 11.28
CA TRP A 84 -2.79 3.65 10.19
C TRP A 84 -3.25 2.22 10.37
N ILE A 85 -4.44 1.92 9.89
CA ILE A 85 -4.89 0.58 9.53
C ILE A 85 -5.19 0.63 8.05
N SER A 86 -4.41 -0.09 7.24
CA SER A 86 -4.59 -0.13 5.80
C SER A 86 -5.07 -1.51 5.36
N PHE A 87 -6.19 -1.54 4.66
CA PHE A 87 -6.69 -2.74 4.00
C PHE A 87 -6.00 -2.86 2.65
N VAL A 88 -5.32 -3.98 2.41
CA VAL A 88 -4.57 -4.20 1.17
C VAL A 88 -5.38 -5.03 0.21
N PHE A 89 -5.66 -4.47 -0.95
CA PHE A 89 -6.39 -5.10 -2.04
C PHE A 89 -5.49 -5.33 -3.24
N GLU A 90 -5.82 -6.35 -4.02
CA GLU A 90 -5.15 -6.65 -5.28
C GLU A 90 -6.20 -6.75 -6.39
N ALA A 91 -5.90 -6.16 -7.54
CA ALA A 91 -6.68 -6.32 -8.74
C ALA A 91 -5.78 -6.72 -9.91
N HIS A 92 -6.16 -7.80 -10.60
CA HIS A 92 -5.52 -8.19 -11.85
C HIS A 92 -6.15 -7.40 -12.98
N ILE A 93 -5.33 -6.66 -13.73
CA ILE A 93 -5.77 -5.80 -14.83
C ILE A 93 -5.00 -6.11 -16.09
N GLU A 94 -5.50 -5.64 -17.22
CA GLU A 94 -4.74 -5.67 -18.47
C GLU A 94 -3.57 -4.68 -18.41
N ARG A 95 -2.51 -4.98 -19.13
CA ARG A 95 -1.35 -4.09 -19.20
C ARG A 95 -1.66 -2.94 -20.15
N VAL A 96 -2.18 -1.87 -19.59
CA VAL A 96 -2.47 -0.63 -20.32
C VAL A 96 -1.29 0.33 -20.25
N PRO A 97 -1.16 1.28 -21.18
CA PRO A 97 -0.21 2.40 -21.00
C PRO A 97 -0.51 3.09 -19.66
N PRO A 98 0.53 3.45 -18.86
CA PRO A 98 0.30 4.06 -17.56
C PRO A 98 -0.55 5.32 -17.69
N PRO A 99 -1.70 5.40 -16.98
CA PRO A 99 -2.53 6.61 -16.98
C PRO A 99 -1.84 7.81 -16.35
N ALA A 100 -2.29 9.01 -16.66
CA ALA A 100 -1.88 10.21 -15.93
C ALA A 100 -2.48 10.19 -14.52
N CYS A 101 -1.72 10.70 -13.54
CA CYS A 101 -2.15 10.77 -12.14
C CYS A 101 -1.65 12.08 -11.51
N SER A 102 -2.52 12.80 -10.80
CA SER A 102 -2.16 14.05 -10.14
C SER A 102 -1.25 13.87 -8.93
N GLU A 103 -1.24 12.68 -8.33
CA GLU A 103 -0.46 12.36 -7.14
C GLU A 103 0.98 11.96 -7.44
N GLY A 104 1.30 11.71 -8.70
CA GLY A 104 2.62 11.29 -9.13
C GLY A 104 2.64 10.67 -10.51
N THR A 105 3.62 9.82 -10.76
CA THR A 105 3.79 9.12 -12.04
C THR A 105 3.49 7.65 -11.86
N LEU A 106 2.54 7.12 -12.63
CA LEU A 106 2.25 5.69 -12.66
C LEU A 106 3.25 4.98 -13.58
N VAL A 107 3.84 3.90 -13.08
CA VAL A 107 4.88 3.15 -13.78
C VAL A 107 4.63 1.65 -13.59
N TRP A 108 4.74 0.88 -14.68
CA TRP A 108 4.81 -0.56 -14.57
C TRP A 108 6.19 -0.98 -14.08
N VAL A 109 6.21 -1.68 -12.95
CA VAL A 109 7.44 -2.19 -12.32
C VAL A 109 7.41 -3.71 -12.42
N GLU A 110 8.40 -4.26 -13.10
CA GLU A 110 8.53 -5.72 -13.24
C GLU A 110 9.02 -6.35 -11.94
N LYS A 111 8.69 -7.61 -11.72
CA LYS A 111 9.12 -8.37 -10.54
C LYS A 111 10.63 -8.22 -10.26
N ALA A 112 11.45 -8.28 -11.30
CA ALA A 112 12.90 -8.15 -11.15
C ALA A 112 13.34 -6.76 -10.67
N GLU A 113 12.51 -5.74 -10.87
CA GLU A 113 12.80 -4.35 -10.50
C GLU A 113 12.30 -4.00 -9.10
N LEU A 114 11.38 -4.79 -8.53
CA LEU A 114 10.77 -4.51 -7.22
C LEU A 114 11.79 -4.41 -6.08
N ALA A 115 12.91 -5.14 -6.20
CA ALA A 115 13.96 -5.13 -5.18
C ALA A 115 14.87 -3.89 -5.28
N VAL A 116 14.86 -3.17 -6.42
CA VAL A 116 15.78 -2.05 -6.68
C VAL A 116 15.09 -0.69 -6.74
N VAL A 117 13.79 -0.64 -7.04
CA VAL A 117 13.07 0.64 -7.01
C VAL A 117 12.89 1.11 -5.56
N PRO A 118 13.07 2.42 -5.29
CA PRO A 118 12.89 2.93 -3.95
C PRO A 118 11.43 2.78 -3.51
N THR A 119 11.22 2.00 -2.44
CA THR A 119 9.88 1.70 -1.94
C THR A 119 9.89 1.65 -0.41
N PRO A 120 8.80 1.99 0.27
CA PRO A 120 8.72 1.79 1.73
C PRO A 120 8.92 0.33 2.10
N LEU A 121 9.56 0.08 3.25
CA LEU A 121 9.84 -1.28 3.73
C LEU A 121 8.56 -2.12 3.82
N THR A 122 7.48 -1.53 4.34
CA THR A 122 6.19 -2.22 4.48
C THR A 122 5.64 -2.69 3.13
N ASP A 123 5.72 -1.84 2.11
CA ASP A 123 5.21 -2.14 0.77
C ASP A 123 6.03 -3.24 0.11
N HIS A 124 7.33 -3.27 0.38
CA HIS A 124 8.21 -4.34 -0.11
C HIS A 124 7.71 -5.73 0.35
N PHE A 125 7.37 -5.86 1.63
CA PHE A 125 6.80 -7.10 2.16
C PHE A 125 5.42 -7.41 1.59
N ILE A 126 4.59 -6.38 1.36
CA ILE A 126 3.30 -6.56 0.69
C ILE A 126 3.50 -7.22 -0.67
N TYR A 127 4.41 -6.69 -1.51
CA TYR A 127 4.66 -7.25 -2.84
C TYR A 127 5.17 -8.69 -2.78
N GLU A 128 6.08 -9.00 -1.86
CA GLU A 128 6.58 -10.37 -1.67
C GLU A 128 5.45 -11.34 -1.34
N TYR A 129 4.57 -10.98 -0.40
CA TYR A 129 3.48 -11.84 0.02
C TYR A 129 2.41 -11.99 -1.07
N LEU A 130 2.13 -10.95 -1.82
CA LEU A 130 1.23 -11.04 -2.98
C LEU A 130 1.78 -11.98 -4.05
N LEU A 131 3.05 -11.86 -4.38
CA LEU A 131 3.71 -12.75 -5.35
C LEU A 131 3.73 -14.21 -4.89
N ALA A 132 3.87 -14.44 -3.60
CA ALA A 132 3.82 -15.78 -2.99
C ALA A 132 2.40 -16.27 -2.73
N ASN A 133 1.38 -15.48 -3.05
CA ASN A 133 -0.04 -15.77 -2.77
C ASN A 133 -0.30 -16.13 -1.31
N ARG A 134 0.31 -15.36 -0.39
CA ARG A 134 0.21 -15.56 1.06
C ARG A 134 -0.63 -14.46 1.69
N PRO A 135 -1.59 -14.80 2.57
CA PRO A 135 -2.29 -13.81 3.38
C PRO A 135 -1.34 -13.23 4.43
N PHE A 136 -1.63 -12.04 4.92
CA PHE A 136 -0.79 -11.38 5.92
C PHE A 136 -1.59 -10.43 6.79
N GLN A 137 -1.09 -10.24 8.01
CA GLN A 137 -1.38 -9.08 8.84
C GLN A 137 -0.04 -8.57 9.36
N PHE A 138 0.39 -7.45 8.81
CA PHE A 138 1.65 -6.82 9.20
C PHE A 138 1.44 -5.78 10.29
N ASP A 139 2.29 -5.83 11.31
CA ASP A 139 2.44 -4.79 12.31
C ASP A 139 3.80 -4.12 12.15
N ALA A 140 3.80 -2.84 11.84
CA ALA A 140 5.01 -2.03 11.75
C ALA A 140 5.00 -0.97 12.85
N THR A 141 6.08 -0.89 13.62
CA THR A 141 6.26 0.13 14.66
C THR A 141 7.43 1.02 14.28
N TYR A 142 7.24 2.32 14.43
CA TYR A 142 8.23 3.34 14.06
C TYR A 142 8.64 4.18 15.25
N ASP A 143 9.83 4.80 15.17
CA ASP A 143 10.22 5.86 16.09
C ASP A 143 9.60 7.22 15.68
N ALA A 144 9.94 8.28 16.42
CA ALA A 144 9.41 9.63 16.16
C ALA A 144 9.84 10.22 14.81
N THR A 145 10.87 9.66 14.17
CA THR A 145 11.34 10.07 12.84
C THR A 145 10.80 9.16 11.73
N LEU A 146 9.88 8.26 12.07
CA LEU A 146 9.29 7.25 11.18
C LEU A 146 10.31 6.24 10.65
N ARG A 147 11.37 5.97 11.43
CA ARG A 147 12.28 4.85 11.17
C ARG A 147 11.63 3.57 11.69
N PRO A 148 11.59 2.50 10.89
CA PRO A 148 11.06 1.23 11.35
C PRO A 148 11.87 0.66 12.52
N LEU A 149 11.19 0.27 13.60
CA LEU A 149 11.78 -0.38 14.77
C LEU A 149 11.45 -1.87 14.81
N VAL A 150 10.22 -2.22 14.43
CA VAL A 150 9.74 -3.60 14.45
C VAL A 150 8.84 -3.80 13.24
N MET A 151 8.98 -4.95 12.60
CA MET A 151 8.08 -5.41 11.54
C MET A 151 7.73 -6.88 11.81
N ARG A 152 6.45 -7.17 11.95
CA ARG A 152 5.97 -8.52 12.26
C ARG A 152 4.88 -8.92 11.28
N GLU A 153 4.82 -10.22 11.00
CA GLU A 153 3.67 -10.84 10.34
C GLU A 153 2.94 -11.67 11.40
N GLU A 154 1.70 -11.30 11.73
CA GLU A 154 0.99 -11.80 12.91
C GLU A 154 0.20 -13.09 12.66
N LEU A 155 -0.13 -13.44 11.42
CA LEU A 155 -0.84 -14.70 11.15
C LEU A 155 0.01 -15.91 11.51
N GLN A 156 1.34 -15.81 11.34
CA GLN A 156 2.29 -16.87 11.67
C GLN A 156 3.24 -16.50 12.81
N GLY A 157 3.12 -15.29 13.36
CA GLY A 157 3.98 -14.84 14.45
C GLY A 157 5.45 -14.66 14.07
N LEU A 158 5.72 -14.17 12.85
CA LEU A 158 7.07 -14.02 12.33
C LEU A 158 7.59 -12.61 12.57
N SER A 159 8.85 -12.48 13.00
CA SER A 159 9.60 -11.23 12.94
C SER A 159 10.21 -11.10 11.56
N LEU A 160 9.98 -9.95 10.90
CA LEU A 160 10.50 -9.69 9.57
C LEU A 160 11.74 -8.79 9.65
N PRO A 161 12.72 -8.98 8.75
CA PRO A 161 13.97 -8.23 8.81
C PRO A 161 13.77 -6.75 8.44
N LEU A 162 14.40 -5.86 9.21
CA LEU A 162 14.46 -4.42 8.92
C LEU A 162 15.69 -4.16 8.05
N ILE A 163 15.58 -4.47 6.77
CA ILE A 163 16.67 -4.24 5.82
C ILE A 163 16.58 -2.80 5.31
N SER A 164 17.65 -2.07 5.45
CA SER A 164 17.80 -0.72 4.90
C SER A 164 18.19 -0.76 3.42
#